data_983e513b6c98eee6be1af0655b54dcd5
#
_entry.id   983e513b6c98eee6be1af0655b54dcd5
#
_cell.length_a   1.000
_cell.length_b   1.000
_cell.length_c   1.000
_cell.angle_alpha   90.00
_cell.angle_beta   90.00
_cell.angle_gamma   90.00
#
_symmetry.space_group_name_H-M   'P 1'
#
loop_
_entity.id
_entity.type
_entity.pdbx_description
1 polymer ?
#
loop_
_entity_poly.entity_id
_entity_poly.type
_entity_poly.pdbx_seq_one_letter_code
_entity_poly.pdbx_strand_id
1 'polypeptide(L)'
;MQRDDIIRLRHMLDAAQEAISFARGKKREDLDHERMLVLSLVKDIEIIGEAAAKVSENCRQEHTDPLERNYHDAKSPYSRLF
;
A
#
# COMPACT_ATOMS: atom_id res chain seq x y z
N MET A 1 1.92 18.19 0.92
CA MET A 1 1.00 17.02 0.85
C MET A 1 -0.42 17.49 1.06
N GLN A 2 -1.31 17.06 0.22
CA GLN A 2 -2.71 17.46 0.32
C GLN A 2 -3.41 16.77 1.48
N ARG A 3 -4.47 17.39 1.95
CA ARG A 3 -5.26 16.85 3.06
C ARG A 3 -5.79 15.45 2.75
N ASP A 4 -6.24 15.23 1.51
CA ASP A 4 -6.75 13.92 1.10
C ASP A 4 -5.67 12.84 1.16
N ASP A 5 -4.43 13.20 0.86
CA ASP A 5 -3.32 12.25 0.95
C ASP A 5 -3.05 11.84 2.39
N ILE A 6 -3.18 12.80 3.32
CA ILE A 6 -3.01 12.50 4.74
C ILE A 6 -4.09 11.53 5.20
N ILE A 7 -5.32 11.74 4.75
CA ILE A 7 -6.43 10.84 5.08
C ILE A 7 -6.17 9.44 4.51
N ARG A 8 -5.67 9.35 3.27
CA ARG A 8 -5.36 8.08 2.65
C ARG A 8 -4.22 7.35 3.38
N LEU A 9 -3.19 8.09 3.78
CA LEU A 9 -2.11 7.52 4.57
C LEU A 9 -2.63 6.97 5.90
N ARG A 10 -3.57 7.68 6.51
CA ARG A 10 -4.19 7.20 7.74
C ARG A 10 -4.96 5.91 7.51
N HIS A 11 -5.71 5.83 6.41
CA HIS A 11 -6.43 4.60 6.05
C HIS A 11 -5.46 3.45 5.81
N MET A 12 -4.32 3.72 5.16
CA MET A 12 -3.30 2.71 4.94
C MET A 12 -2.75 2.18 6.28
N LEU A 13 -2.48 3.10 7.20
CA LEU A 13 -1.98 2.73 8.52
C LEU A 13 -3.00 1.89 9.27
N ASP A 14 -4.26 2.31 9.26
CA ASP A 14 -5.34 1.59 9.92
C ASP A 14 -5.48 0.18 9.34
N ALA A 15 -5.45 0.06 8.02
CA ALA A 15 -5.55 -1.23 7.35
C ALA A 15 -4.35 -2.13 7.66
N ALA A 16 -3.15 -1.54 7.71
CA ALA A 16 -1.94 -2.29 8.05
C ALA A 16 -1.99 -2.80 9.49
N GLN A 17 -2.43 -1.97 10.42
CA GLN A 17 -2.59 -2.37 11.81
C GLN A 17 -3.63 -3.46 11.97
N GLU A 18 -4.72 -3.37 11.23
CA GLU A 18 -5.76 -4.38 11.23
C GLU A 18 -5.24 -5.70 10.68
N ALA A 19 -4.50 -5.66 9.57
CA ALA A 19 -3.91 -6.85 8.98
C ALA A 19 -2.94 -7.52 9.96
N ILE A 20 -2.10 -6.75 10.63
CA ILE A 20 -1.18 -7.27 11.63
C ILE A 20 -1.95 -7.92 12.78
N SER A 21 -3.02 -7.27 13.21
CA SER A 21 -3.86 -7.78 14.29
C SER A 21 -4.47 -9.13 13.93
N PHE A 22 -4.98 -9.27 12.70
CA PHE A 22 -5.55 -10.52 12.23
C PHE A 22 -4.51 -11.62 12.10
N ALA A 23 -3.30 -11.25 11.65
CA ALA A 23 -2.24 -12.23 11.41
C ALA A 23 -1.48 -12.63 12.67
N ARG A 24 -1.61 -11.86 13.75
CA ARG A 24 -0.86 -12.10 14.98
C ARG A 24 -1.19 -13.46 15.56
N GLY A 25 -0.16 -14.25 15.83
CA GLY A 25 -0.32 -15.58 16.40
C GLY A 25 -0.79 -16.63 15.41
N LYS A 26 -0.99 -16.27 14.15
CA LYS A 26 -1.44 -17.21 13.13
C LYS A 26 -0.24 -17.81 12.41
N LYS A 27 -0.36 -19.08 12.09
CA LYS A 27 0.63 -19.81 11.29
C LYS A 27 0.12 -19.93 9.86
N ARG A 28 1.02 -20.30 8.95
CA ARG A 28 0.64 -20.52 7.56
C ARG A 28 -0.50 -21.55 7.43
N GLU A 29 -0.47 -22.58 8.25
CA GLU A 29 -1.51 -23.60 8.25
C GLU A 29 -2.89 -23.03 8.57
N ASP A 30 -2.94 -22.02 9.43
CA ASP A 30 -4.20 -21.37 9.78
C ASP A 30 -4.81 -20.66 8.58
N LEU A 31 -3.98 -20.13 7.69
CA LEU A 31 -4.46 -19.47 6.48
C LEU A 31 -5.14 -20.44 5.54
N ASP A 32 -4.70 -21.71 5.53
CA ASP A 32 -5.32 -22.73 4.69
C ASP A 32 -6.72 -23.11 5.18
N HIS A 33 -6.99 -22.93 6.45
CA HIS A 33 -8.25 -23.35 7.07
C HIS A 33 -9.19 -22.20 7.40
N GLU A 34 -8.67 -20.98 7.55
CA GLU A 34 -9.47 -19.84 7.94
C GLU A 34 -9.71 -18.90 6.75
N ARG A 35 -10.69 -19.26 5.95
CA ARG A 35 -11.00 -18.50 4.74
C ARG A 35 -11.36 -17.04 5.04
N MET A 36 -12.10 -16.80 6.12
CA MET A 36 -12.48 -15.44 6.49
C MET A 36 -11.26 -14.61 6.82
N LEU A 37 -10.27 -15.19 7.48
CA LEU A 37 -9.02 -14.50 7.77
C LEU A 37 -8.29 -14.10 6.48
N VAL A 38 -8.18 -15.03 5.55
CA VAL A 38 -7.52 -14.76 4.27
C VAL A 38 -8.25 -13.65 3.51
N LEU A 39 -9.57 -13.70 3.45
CA LEU A 39 -10.34 -12.67 2.77
C LEU A 39 -10.18 -11.30 3.42
N SER A 40 -10.12 -11.26 4.75
CA SER A 40 -9.91 -10.01 5.48
C SER A 40 -8.53 -9.42 5.20
N LEU A 41 -7.50 -10.27 5.16
CA LEU A 41 -6.14 -9.83 4.86
C LEU A 41 -6.02 -9.32 3.43
N VAL A 42 -6.64 -10.02 2.49
CA VAL A 42 -6.65 -9.59 1.08
C VAL A 42 -7.34 -8.24 0.96
N LYS A 43 -8.46 -8.04 1.66
CA LYS A 43 -9.18 -6.78 1.64
C LYS A 43 -8.30 -5.64 2.16
N ASP A 44 -7.59 -5.86 3.26
CA ASP A 44 -6.70 -4.84 3.83
C ASP A 44 -5.56 -4.52 2.86
N ILE A 45 -4.99 -5.52 2.20
CA ILE A 45 -3.95 -5.31 1.21
C ILE A 45 -4.47 -4.49 0.03
N GLU A 46 -5.69 -4.75 -0.42
CA GLU A 46 -6.32 -3.98 -1.49
C GLU A 46 -6.50 -2.52 -1.09
N ILE A 47 -6.95 -2.27 0.13
CA ILE A 47 -7.12 -0.91 0.65
C ILE A 47 -5.79 -0.18 0.64
N ILE A 48 -4.73 -0.83 1.13
CA ILE A 48 -3.40 -0.24 1.16
C ILE A 48 -2.93 0.06 -0.27
N GLY A 49 -3.10 -0.88 -1.18
CA GLY A 49 -2.68 -0.71 -2.56
C GLY A 49 -3.39 0.43 -3.27
N GLU A 50 -4.69 0.54 -3.10
CA GLU A 50 -5.48 1.62 -3.71
C GLU A 50 -5.08 2.98 -3.14
N ALA A 51 -4.93 3.06 -1.82
CA ALA A 51 -4.52 4.31 -1.18
C ALA A 51 -3.13 4.71 -1.60
N ALA A 52 -2.20 3.76 -1.67
CA ALA A 52 -0.83 4.03 -2.09
C ALA A 52 -0.79 4.55 -3.52
N ALA A 53 -1.58 3.98 -4.42
CA ALA A 53 -1.64 4.43 -5.80
C ALA A 53 -2.13 5.86 -5.90
N LYS A 54 -3.14 6.24 -5.12
CA LYS A 54 -3.69 7.59 -5.13
C LYS A 54 -2.70 8.60 -4.56
N VAL A 55 -2.04 8.28 -3.46
CA VAL A 55 -1.02 9.15 -2.88
C VAL A 55 0.12 9.35 -3.87
N SER A 56 0.59 8.28 -4.49
CA SER A 56 1.67 8.33 -5.46
C SER A 56 1.30 9.21 -6.66
N GLU A 57 0.09 9.07 -7.18
CA GLU A 57 -0.41 9.88 -8.29
C GLU A 57 -0.46 11.36 -7.91
N ASN A 58 -1.00 11.68 -6.74
CA ASN A 58 -1.09 13.06 -6.26
C ASN A 58 0.28 13.67 -6.04
N CYS A 59 1.21 12.91 -5.49
CA CYS A 59 2.58 13.38 -5.28
C CYS A 59 3.27 13.67 -6.61
N ARG A 60 3.04 12.86 -7.62
CA ARG A 60 3.59 13.13 -8.95
C ARG A 60 3.06 14.45 -9.51
N GLN A 61 1.78 14.72 -9.33
CA GLN A 61 1.18 15.96 -9.81
C GLN A 61 1.73 17.18 -9.10
N GLU A 62 2.03 17.05 -7.81
CA GLU A 62 2.61 18.15 -7.03
C GLU A 62 4.08 18.39 -7.34
N HIS A 63 4.79 17.33 -7.72
CA HIS A 63 6.24 17.37 -7.94
C HIS A 63 6.59 16.97 -9.37
N THR A 64 6.18 17.81 -10.31
CA THR A 64 6.40 17.54 -11.73
C THR A 64 7.60 18.30 -12.27
N ASP A 65 8.76 18.13 -11.67
CA ASP A 65 9.95 18.76 -12.22
C ASP A 65 10.72 17.81 -13.14
N PRO A 66 11.57 18.32 -14.03
CA PRO A 66 12.31 17.49 -14.98
C PRO A 66 13.23 16.48 -14.30
N LEU A 67 13.77 16.81 -13.13
CA LEU A 67 14.67 15.93 -12.41
C LEU A 67 13.92 14.68 -11.92
N GLU A 68 12.70 14.85 -11.45
CA GLU A 68 11.90 13.73 -11.02
C GLU A 68 11.56 12.80 -12.18
N ARG A 69 11.24 13.35 -13.33
CA ARG A 69 11.00 12.56 -14.53
C ARG A 69 12.22 11.72 -14.87
N ASN A 70 13.39 12.34 -14.86
CA ASN A 70 14.64 11.67 -15.17
C ASN A 70 14.91 10.56 -14.15
N TYR A 71 14.59 10.80 -12.91
CA TYR A 71 14.76 9.82 -11.86
C TYR A 71 13.90 8.58 -12.10
N HIS A 72 12.66 8.78 -12.50
CA HIS A 72 11.78 7.67 -12.83
C HIS A 72 12.25 6.92 -14.05
N ASP A 73 12.71 7.64 -15.06
CA ASP A 73 13.21 7.04 -16.28
C ASP A 73 14.49 6.25 -16.05
N ALA A 74 15.25 6.61 -15.02
CA ALA A 74 16.48 5.93 -14.68
C ALA A 74 16.28 4.54 -14.10
N LYS A 75 15.05 4.08 -14.02
CA LYS A 75 14.70 2.74 -13.55
C LYS A 75 15.18 2.48 -12.13
N SER A 76 14.38 2.91 -11.19
CA SER A 76 14.60 2.59 -9.80
C SER A 76 14.82 1.08 -9.63
N PRO A 77 15.71 0.65 -8.71
CA PRO A 77 15.89 -0.78 -8.42
C PRO A 77 14.59 -1.50 -8.09
N TYR A 78 13.63 -0.78 -7.57
CA TYR A 78 12.33 -1.35 -7.20
C TYR A 78 11.48 -1.70 -8.41
N SER A 79 11.74 -1.12 -9.56
CA SER A 79 10.96 -1.42 -10.76
C SER A 79 11.16 -2.86 -11.24
N ARG A 80 12.21 -3.53 -10.80
CA ARG A 80 12.47 -4.92 -11.15
C ARG A 80 11.69 -5.91 -10.30
N LEU A 81 11.11 -5.45 -9.21
CA LEU A 81 10.36 -6.30 -8.33
C LEU A 81 8.92 -6.51 -8.79
N PHE A 82 8.49 -5.70 -9.72
CA PHE A 82 7.11 -5.73 -10.21
C PHE A 82 7.06 -5.89 -11.74
#